data_8392cbb074d1b099646832fcc0ac99b8
#
_entry.id   8392cbb074d1b099646832fcc0ac99b8
#
_cell.length_a   1.000
_cell.length_b   1.000
_cell.length_c   1.000
_cell.angle_alpha   90.00
_cell.angle_beta   90.00
_cell.angle_gamma   90.00
#
_symmetry.space_group_name_H-M   'P 1'
#
loop_
_entity.id
_entity.type
_entity.pdbx_description
1 polymer ?
#
loop_
_entity_poly.entity_id
_entity_poly.type
_entity_poly.pdbx_seq_one_letter_code
_entity_poly.pdbx_strand_id
1 'polypeptide(L)'
;MAISKDHLLWMYETMYKIRCYEDKMAEAYAEGKSPVFNIGAGPVPGEMHLATGQEPAAAGMCVHLKKEDTVTAPHRPHHHAIAKGVDLNRMTAEIFGKATGLGKGKGGHMHLFDPDVKFSCGGIVGAGIPHALGAALAAKKKGTDWVAVAFIGEGAANQGAFHESLNMAALWKLPFIVVIENNQYGISVPKTASTAVPSNDVRAAAYGIKGYYVKDNDPIDMYNVSKEAVERARTGQGPSIIEIETYRYLGHFQGDPEVYRDKNEVTLLRQKDPIIRLRNYLLNECGVTEETIAQLENKATSEVDQAYAFARESDYPKPEEALEDVFV
;
A
#
# COMPACT_ATOMS: atom_id res chain seq x y z
N MET A 1 13.60 19.73 -11.73
CA MET A 1 12.90 19.46 -13.01
C MET A 1 11.42 19.37 -12.70
N ALA A 2 10.56 19.91 -13.57
CA ALA A 2 9.10 19.79 -13.41
C ALA A 2 8.69 18.31 -13.47
N ILE A 3 7.64 17.95 -12.72
CA ILE A 3 7.07 16.61 -12.75
C ILE A 3 6.42 16.39 -14.12
N SER A 4 6.59 15.19 -14.69
CA SER A 4 5.91 14.83 -15.94
C SER A 4 4.38 14.87 -15.74
N LYS A 5 3.67 15.51 -16.67
CA LYS A 5 2.20 15.54 -16.66
C LYS A 5 1.60 14.13 -16.67
N ASP A 6 2.21 13.21 -17.43
CA ASP A 6 1.76 11.81 -17.51
C ASP A 6 1.86 11.11 -16.15
N HIS A 7 2.94 11.36 -15.39
CA HIS A 7 3.07 10.82 -14.03
C HIS A 7 2.01 11.38 -13.08
N LEU A 8 1.71 12.68 -13.17
CA LEU A 8 0.69 13.31 -12.33
C LEU A 8 -0.71 12.76 -12.64
N LEU A 9 -1.04 12.57 -13.92
CA LEU A 9 -2.31 11.98 -14.35
C LEU A 9 -2.41 10.52 -13.89
N TRP A 10 -1.33 9.74 -14.05
CA TRP A 10 -1.28 8.36 -13.57
C TRP A 10 -1.43 8.27 -12.04
N MET A 11 -0.77 9.15 -11.29
CA MET A 11 -0.92 9.20 -9.83
C MET A 11 -2.36 9.52 -9.43
N TYR A 12 -2.98 10.51 -10.11
CA TYR A 12 -4.36 10.87 -9.83
C TYR A 12 -5.33 9.71 -10.12
N GLU A 13 -5.25 9.11 -11.31
CA GLU A 13 -6.06 7.94 -11.67
C GLU A 13 -5.87 6.80 -10.67
N THR A 14 -4.62 6.52 -10.28
CA THR A 14 -4.28 5.44 -9.35
C THR A 14 -4.85 5.72 -7.95
N MET A 15 -4.67 6.93 -7.41
CA MET A 15 -5.21 7.31 -6.10
C MET A 15 -6.74 7.27 -6.09
N TYR A 16 -7.39 7.75 -7.15
CA TYR A 16 -8.83 7.69 -7.29
C TYR A 16 -9.34 6.25 -7.39
N LYS A 17 -8.67 5.40 -8.20
CA LYS A 17 -8.97 3.96 -8.31
C LYS A 17 -8.86 3.25 -6.96
N ILE A 18 -7.81 3.53 -6.20
CA ILE A 18 -7.64 2.98 -4.85
C ILE A 18 -8.84 3.36 -3.98
N ARG A 19 -9.23 4.64 -3.96
CA ARG A 19 -10.37 5.10 -3.16
C ARG A 19 -11.67 4.41 -3.56
N CYS A 20 -11.98 4.36 -4.86
CA CYS A 20 -13.16 3.66 -5.37
C CYS A 20 -13.15 2.17 -4.99
N TYR A 21 -11.96 1.55 -5.06
CA TYR A 21 -11.81 0.14 -4.70
C TYR A 21 -12.05 -0.09 -3.21
N GLU A 22 -11.45 0.71 -2.34
CA GLU A 22 -11.61 0.58 -0.89
C GLU A 22 -13.06 0.83 -0.46
N ASP A 23 -13.72 1.82 -1.04
CA ASP A 23 -15.13 2.11 -0.77
C ASP A 23 -16.03 0.95 -1.21
N LYS A 24 -15.78 0.38 -2.41
CA LYS A 24 -16.48 -0.80 -2.92
C LYS A 24 -16.27 -2.04 -2.04
N MET A 25 -15.04 -2.24 -1.55
CA MET A 25 -14.72 -3.35 -0.65
C MET A 25 -15.35 -3.15 0.74
N ALA A 26 -15.47 -1.92 1.21
CA ALA A 26 -16.18 -1.61 2.45
C ALA A 26 -17.68 -2.00 2.35
N GLU A 27 -18.32 -1.66 1.22
CA GLU A 27 -19.71 -2.04 0.94
C GLU A 27 -19.88 -3.56 0.88
N ALA A 28 -19.03 -4.24 0.10
CA ALA A 28 -19.05 -5.70 -0.03
C ALA A 28 -18.83 -6.41 1.32
N TYR A 29 -17.93 -5.88 2.14
CA TYR A 29 -17.67 -6.43 3.47
C TYR A 29 -18.86 -6.31 4.41
N ALA A 30 -19.62 -5.22 4.31
CA ALA A 30 -20.80 -4.99 5.15
C ALA A 30 -21.98 -5.92 4.82
N GLU A 31 -22.01 -6.51 3.62
CA GLU A 31 -23.09 -7.41 3.19
C GLU A 31 -23.23 -8.61 4.14
N GLY A 32 -24.44 -8.83 4.65
CA GLY A 32 -24.77 -9.97 5.50
C GLY A 32 -24.23 -9.92 6.93
N LYS A 33 -23.54 -8.83 7.33
CA LYS A 33 -22.97 -8.69 8.68
C LYS A 33 -23.87 -7.93 9.66
N SER A 34 -25.01 -7.44 9.23
CA SER A 34 -26.02 -6.79 10.08
C SER A 34 -27.19 -7.74 10.40
N PRO A 35 -27.97 -7.55 11.49
CA PRO A 35 -27.83 -6.51 12.54
C PRO A 35 -26.80 -6.84 13.62
N VAL A 36 -26.31 -8.07 13.67
CA VAL A 36 -25.27 -8.49 14.61
C VAL A 36 -23.99 -8.73 13.80
N PHE A 37 -22.93 -8.00 14.15
CA PHE A 37 -21.65 -8.14 13.46
C PHE A 37 -21.12 -9.57 13.58
N ASN A 38 -20.98 -10.25 12.44
CA ASN A 38 -20.40 -11.56 12.32
C ASN A 38 -19.29 -11.53 11.26
N ILE A 39 -18.06 -11.61 11.71
CA ILE A 39 -16.87 -11.54 10.86
C ILE A 39 -16.83 -12.63 9.75
N GLY A 40 -17.42 -13.80 10.01
CA GLY A 40 -17.48 -14.89 9.05
C GLY A 40 -18.61 -14.82 8.04
N ALA A 41 -19.54 -13.86 8.18
CA ALA A 41 -20.70 -13.74 7.30
C ALA A 41 -20.42 -12.90 6.06
N GLY A 42 -21.29 -13.07 5.05
CA GLY A 42 -21.24 -12.28 3.81
C GLY A 42 -20.21 -12.78 2.78
N PRO A 43 -20.07 -12.08 1.66
CA PRO A 43 -19.22 -12.50 0.54
C PRO A 43 -17.72 -12.38 0.82
N VAL A 44 -17.33 -11.57 1.80
CA VAL A 44 -15.93 -11.36 2.20
C VAL A 44 -15.78 -11.73 3.68
N PRO A 45 -15.44 -12.99 3.99
CA PRO A 45 -15.24 -13.44 5.36
C PRO A 45 -13.89 -13.02 5.93
N GLY A 46 -13.77 -12.98 7.26
CA GLY A 46 -12.56 -12.62 7.96
C GLY A 46 -12.42 -11.11 8.23
N GLU A 47 -11.24 -10.68 8.62
CA GLU A 47 -10.94 -9.26 8.85
C GLU A 47 -10.72 -8.54 7.52
N MET A 48 -11.03 -7.25 7.47
CA MET A 48 -10.80 -6.38 6.31
C MET A 48 -10.15 -5.07 6.77
N HIS A 49 -8.98 -4.78 6.24
CA HIS A 49 -8.21 -3.57 6.54
C HIS A 49 -8.15 -2.67 5.30
N LEU A 50 -8.76 -1.51 5.37
CA LEU A 50 -8.89 -0.58 4.25
C LEU A 50 -7.88 0.57 4.35
N ALA A 51 -7.36 1.00 3.21
CA ALA A 51 -6.30 2.01 3.11
C ALA A 51 -6.81 3.42 2.74
N THR A 52 -8.12 3.66 2.84
CA THR A 52 -8.73 4.96 2.56
C THR A 52 -8.03 6.07 3.35
N GLY A 53 -7.46 7.05 2.63
CA GLY A 53 -6.68 8.16 3.20
C GLY A 53 -5.16 7.97 3.11
N GLN A 54 -4.65 6.83 2.62
CA GLN A 54 -3.21 6.51 2.54
C GLN A 54 -2.70 6.39 1.09
N GLU A 55 -3.49 6.80 0.10
CA GLU A 55 -3.25 6.60 -1.33
C GLU A 55 -1.92 7.19 -1.84
N PRO A 56 -1.45 8.37 -1.35
CA PRO A 56 -0.22 8.98 -1.84
C PRO A 56 1.04 8.14 -1.63
N ALA A 57 1.10 7.36 -0.53
CA ALA A 57 2.24 6.52 -0.23
C ALA A 57 2.51 5.53 -1.37
N ALA A 58 1.47 4.83 -1.80
CA ALA A 58 1.55 3.84 -2.86
C ALA A 58 1.74 4.49 -4.25
N ALA A 59 0.90 5.46 -4.62
CA ALA A 59 0.95 6.09 -5.94
C ALA A 59 2.25 6.87 -6.16
N GLY A 60 2.70 7.67 -5.18
CA GLY A 60 3.92 8.46 -5.28
C GLY A 60 5.19 7.62 -5.33
N MET A 61 5.20 6.42 -4.74
CA MET A 61 6.33 5.49 -4.85
C MET A 61 6.27 4.67 -6.14
N CYS A 62 5.13 4.05 -6.44
CA CYS A 62 5.03 3.09 -7.53
C CYS A 62 5.13 3.72 -8.93
N VAL A 63 4.86 5.02 -9.10
CA VAL A 63 5.04 5.73 -10.36
C VAL A 63 6.51 5.71 -10.87
N HIS A 64 7.46 5.44 -9.98
CA HIS A 64 8.89 5.33 -10.29
C HIS A 64 9.38 3.89 -10.42
N LEU A 65 8.53 2.90 -10.13
CA LEU A 65 8.90 1.50 -10.14
C LEU A 65 8.66 0.85 -11.50
N LYS A 66 9.52 -0.10 -11.83
CA LYS A 66 9.38 -0.99 -12.98
C LYS A 66 8.59 -2.24 -12.58
N LYS A 67 8.16 -3.02 -13.56
CA LYS A 67 7.49 -4.31 -13.34
C LYS A 67 8.37 -5.27 -12.53
N GLU A 68 9.67 -5.27 -12.79
CA GLU A 68 10.68 -6.14 -12.18
C GLU A 68 11.06 -5.74 -10.74
N ASP A 69 10.74 -4.52 -10.32
CA ASP A 69 10.99 -4.08 -8.95
C ASP A 69 10.05 -4.81 -7.99
N THR A 70 10.58 -5.20 -6.84
CA THR A 70 9.82 -5.94 -5.83
C THR A 70 9.13 -4.98 -4.86
N VAL A 71 7.87 -5.25 -4.56
CA VAL A 71 7.12 -4.56 -3.51
C VAL A 71 6.62 -5.57 -2.50
N THR A 72 6.89 -5.33 -1.22
CA THR A 72 6.26 -6.03 -0.10
C THR A 72 5.38 -5.08 0.69
N ALA A 73 4.21 -5.54 1.12
CA ALA A 73 3.22 -4.74 1.82
C ALA A 73 2.79 -5.40 3.14
N PRO A 74 2.24 -4.62 4.10
CA PRO A 74 1.65 -5.15 5.32
C PRO A 74 0.25 -5.72 5.06
N HIS A 75 -0.48 -5.99 6.14
CA HIS A 75 -1.86 -6.49 6.15
C HIS A 75 -2.91 -5.54 5.53
N ARG A 76 -2.55 -4.30 5.23
CA ARG A 76 -3.35 -3.30 4.52
C ARG A 76 -2.76 -3.11 3.11
N PRO A 77 -2.98 -4.07 2.18
CA PRO A 77 -2.16 -4.13 0.98
C PRO A 77 -2.78 -3.53 -0.28
N HIS A 78 -4.10 -3.25 -0.30
CA HIS A 78 -4.83 -3.01 -1.54
C HIS A 78 -4.26 -1.86 -2.37
N HIS A 79 -3.99 -0.71 -1.73
CA HIS A 79 -3.42 0.45 -2.41
C HIS A 79 -2.03 0.19 -3.00
N HIS A 80 -1.19 -0.59 -2.30
CA HIS A 80 0.11 -0.99 -2.81
C HIS A 80 -0.02 -1.96 -3.99
N ALA A 81 -0.93 -2.93 -3.89
CA ALA A 81 -1.20 -3.90 -4.94
C ALA A 81 -1.70 -3.21 -6.23
N ILE A 82 -2.69 -2.31 -6.10
CA ILE A 82 -3.23 -1.53 -7.22
C ILE A 82 -2.14 -0.68 -7.86
N ALA A 83 -1.39 0.09 -7.07
CA ALA A 83 -0.33 0.95 -7.57
C ALA A 83 0.83 0.15 -8.20
N LYS A 84 1.11 -1.07 -7.73
CA LYS A 84 2.12 -1.96 -8.31
C LYS A 84 1.66 -2.65 -9.59
N GLY A 85 0.36 -2.61 -9.90
CA GLY A 85 -0.21 -3.17 -11.12
C GLY A 85 -0.61 -4.65 -10.99
N VAL A 86 -0.95 -5.10 -9.78
CA VAL A 86 -1.59 -6.40 -9.56
C VAL A 86 -2.91 -6.46 -10.32
N ASP A 87 -3.21 -7.59 -10.94
CA ASP A 87 -4.47 -7.78 -11.67
C ASP A 87 -5.67 -7.59 -10.73
N LEU A 88 -6.49 -6.59 -11.02
CA LEU A 88 -7.57 -6.16 -10.15
C LEU A 88 -8.68 -7.22 -10.04
N ASN A 89 -8.95 -7.96 -11.13
CA ASN A 89 -9.94 -9.03 -11.14
C ASN A 89 -9.51 -10.18 -10.22
N ARG A 90 -8.27 -10.65 -10.39
CA ARG A 90 -7.71 -11.74 -9.58
C ARG A 90 -7.52 -11.34 -8.13
N MET A 91 -7.12 -10.09 -7.86
CA MET A 91 -7.01 -9.56 -6.50
C MET A 91 -8.38 -9.56 -5.81
N THR A 92 -9.40 -9.05 -6.48
CA THR A 92 -10.77 -9.01 -5.92
C THR A 92 -11.31 -10.42 -5.70
N ALA A 93 -11.11 -11.31 -6.67
CA ALA A 93 -11.50 -12.73 -6.53
C ALA A 93 -10.81 -13.40 -5.33
N GLU A 94 -9.53 -13.10 -5.06
CA GLU A 94 -8.83 -13.61 -3.87
C GLU A 94 -9.47 -13.14 -2.58
N ILE A 95 -9.84 -11.86 -2.49
CA ILE A 95 -10.49 -11.27 -1.31
C ILE A 95 -11.86 -11.90 -1.07
N PHE A 96 -12.57 -12.26 -2.15
CA PHE A 96 -13.85 -12.98 -2.09
C PHE A 96 -13.72 -14.50 -1.88
N GLY A 97 -12.50 -15.01 -1.71
CA GLY A 97 -12.24 -16.44 -1.51
C GLY A 97 -12.52 -17.31 -2.74
N LYS A 98 -12.35 -16.75 -3.95
CA LYS A 98 -12.72 -17.41 -5.21
C LYS A 98 -11.55 -18.16 -5.85
N ALA A 99 -11.86 -19.25 -6.56
CA ALA A 99 -10.86 -20.10 -7.23
C ALA A 99 -10.03 -19.34 -8.29
N THR A 100 -10.59 -18.29 -8.88
CA THR A 100 -9.91 -17.43 -9.87
C THR A 100 -8.98 -16.38 -9.25
N GLY A 101 -8.88 -16.34 -7.91
CA GLY A 101 -8.01 -15.43 -7.17
C GLY A 101 -6.52 -15.73 -7.36
N LEU A 102 -5.68 -14.81 -6.87
CA LEU A 102 -4.21 -14.88 -6.95
C LEU A 102 -3.64 -16.13 -6.29
N GLY A 103 -4.22 -16.54 -5.15
CA GLY A 103 -3.88 -17.73 -4.38
C GLY A 103 -5.02 -18.76 -4.36
N LYS A 104 -5.87 -18.80 -5.40
CA LYS A 104 -7.05 -19.68 -5.50
C LYS A 104 -8.03 -19.49 -4.31
N GLY A 105 -8.14 -18.27 -3.79
CA GLY A 105 -9.02 -17.93 -2.67
C GLY A 105 -8.53 -18.38 -1.29
N LYS A 106 -7.27 -18.85 -1.16
CA LYS A 106 -6.72 -19.39 0.09
C LYS A 106 -6.05 -18.30 0.96
N GLY A 107 -5.64 -17.17 0.37
CA GLY A 107 -4.89 -16.10 1.05
C GLY A 107 -5.76 -15.03 1.66
N GLY A 108 -6.89 -14.72 1.04
CA GLY A 108 -7.69 -13.55 1.39
C GLY A 108 -6.92 -12.23 1.23
N HIS A 109 -7.44 -11.13 1.79
CA HIS A 109 -6.90 -9.80 1.52
C HIS A 109 -5.51 -9.55 2.13
N MET A 110 -5.11 -10.26 3.19
CA MET A 110 -3.81 -10.05 3.86
C MET A 110 -2.65 -10.85 3.26
N HIS A 111 -2.91 -11.76 2.31
CA HIS A 111 -1.88 -12.66 1.77
C HIS A 111 -1.92 -12.68 0.23
N LEU A 112 -2.00 -11.50 -0.37
CA LEU A 112 -1.92 -11.35 -1.82
C LEU A 112 -0.49 -11.61 -2.28
N PHE A 113 -0.36 -12.41 -3.33
CA PHE A 113 0.92 -12.72 -3.95
C PHE A 113 0.76 -12.73 -5.48
N ASP A 114 1.47 -11.85 -6.15
CA ASP A 114 1.49 -11.79 -7.62
C ASP A 114 2.95 -11.80 -8.12
N PRO A 115 3.44 -12.95 -8.59
CA PRO A 115 4.81 -13.08 -9.09
C PRO A 115 5.04 -12.31 -10.40
N ASP A 116 4.01 -12.03 -11.18
CA ASP A 116 4.12 -11.36 -12.48
C ASP A 116 4.54 -9.91 -12.33
N VAL A 117 4.12 -9.26 -11.25
CA VAL A 117 4.49 -7.89 -10.91
C VAL A 117 5.39 -7.79 -9.69
N LYS A 118 5.88 -8.92 -9.15
CA LYS A 118 6.78 -8.99 -7.99
C LYS A 118 6.18 -8.34 -6.73
N PHE A 119 4.88 -8.62 -6.49
CA PHE A 119 4.15 -8.12 -5.33
C PHE A 119 3.87 -9.23 -4.32
N SER A 120 4.00 -8.93 -3.03
CA SER A 120 3.55 -9.79 -1.93
C SER A 120 3.12 -8.97 -0.73
N CYS A 121 2.21 -9.53 0.08
CA CYS A 121 1.86 -8.95 1.38
C CYS A 121 1.71 -10.03 2.45
N GLY A 122 1.66 -9.60 3.71
CA GLY A 122 1.51 -10.53 4.82
C GLY A 122 0.99 -9.87 6.10
N GLY A 123 0.33 -10.69 6.95
CA GLY A 123 -0.23 -10.25 8.22
C GLY A 123 0.79 -10.10 9.35
N ILE A 124 1.97 -10.70 9.23
CA ILE A 124 2.98 -10.63 10.30
C ILE A 124 3.69 -9.27 10.26
N VAL A 125 3.58 -8.52 11.36
CA VAL A 125 4.14 -7.16 11.47
C VAL A 125 5.66 -7.18 11.25
N GLY A 126 6.12 -6.42 10.25
CA GLY A 126 7.54 -6.29 9.93
C GLY A 126 8.13 -7.40 9.05
N ALA A 127 7.43 -8.52 8.81
CA ALA A 127 7.97 -9.65 8.03
C ALA A 127 8.26 -9.31 6.56
N GLY A 128 7.55 -8.36 5.97
CA GLY A 128 7.82 -7.89 4.61
C GLY A 128 9.22 -7.26 4.43
N ILE A 129 9.81 -6.73 5.51
CA ILE A 129 11.10 -6.03 5.44
C ILE A 129 12.24 -6.98 5.03
N PRO A 130 12.50 -8.12 5.74
CA PRO A 130 13.53 -9.06 5.32
C PRO A 130 13.22 -9.73 3.97
N HIS A 131 11.96 -9.90 3.58
CA HIS A 131 11.63 -10.40 2.24
C HIS A 131 12.10 -9.43 1.14
N ALA A 132 11.78 -8.14 1.27
CA ALA A 132 12.26 -7.12 0.33
C ALA A 132 13.78 -6.96 0.36
N LEU A 133 14.41 -7.07 1.56
CA LEU A 133 15.87 -7.12 1.69
C LEU A 133 16.48 -8.27 0.87
N GLY A 134 15.89 -9.46 0.95
CA GLY A 134 16.31 -10.62 0.16
C GLY A 134 16.21 -10.38 -1.35
N ALA A 135 15.12 -9.72 -1.80
CA ALA A 135 14.96 -9.34 -3.19
C ALA A 135 16.02 -8.30 -3.64
N ALA A 136 16.32 -7.30 -2.80
CA ALA A 136 17.37 -6.32 -3.06
C ALA A 136 18.76 -6.99 -3.13
N LEU A 137 19.03 -7.96 -2.27
CA LEU A 137 20.27 -8.75 -2.32
C LEU A 137 20.36 -9.57 -3.61
N ALA A 138 19.25 -10.19 -4.04
CA ALA A 138 19.18 -10.93 -5.29
C ALA A 138 19.43 -10.02 -6.49
N ALA A 139 18.82 -8.82 -6.54
CA ALA A 139 19.05 -7.82 -7.57
C ALA A 139 20.54 -7.46 -7.66
N LYS A 140 21.17 -7.15 -6.54
CA LYS A 140 22.62 -6.84 -6.50
C LYS A 140 23.48 -8.02 -6.96
N LYS A 141 23.20 -9.24 -6.51
CA LYS A 141 23.94 -10.45 -6.91
C LYS A 141 23.81 -10.76 -8.39
N LYS A 142 22.64 -10.48 -8.99
CA LYS A 142 22.39 -10.66 -10.42
C LYS A 142 22.93 -9.51 -11.29
N GLY A 143 23.40 -8.42 -10.69
CA GLY A 143 23.87 -7.23 -11.41
C GLY A 143 22.74 -6.50 -12.17
N THR A 144 21.49 -6.59 -11.68
CA THR A 144 20.35 -5.88 -12.28
C THR A 144 20.18 -4.51 -11.64
N ASP A 145 19.38 -3.65 -12.26
CA ASP A 145 19.01 -2.34 -11.73
C ASP A 145 17.69 -2.35 -10.91
N TRP A 146 17.23 -3.55 -10.54
CA TRP A 146 15.97 -3.72 -9.80
C TRP A 146 16.09 -3.16 -8.39
N VAL A 147 14.98 -2.62 -7.91
CA VAL A 147 14.84 -2.05 -6.56
C VAL A 147 13.83 -2.88 -5.78
N ALA A 148 14.02 -2.98 -4.48
CA ALA A 148 13.03 -3.58 -3.59
C ALA A 148 12.51 -2.54 -2.60
N VAL A 149 11.19 -2.47 -2.46
CA VAL A 149 10.48 -1.56 -1.58
C VAL A 149 9.68 -2.35 -0.57
N ALA A 150 9.87 -2.04 0.72
CA ALA A 150 9.04 -2.55 1.81
C ALA A 150 8.14 -1.43 2.34
N PHE A 151 6.82 -1.57 2.18
CA PHE A 151 5.86 -0.72 2.87
C PHE A 151 5.54 -1.28 4.25
N ILE A 152 5.53 -0.43 5.25
CA ILE A 152 5.24 -0.79 6.64
C ILE A 152 4.48 0.33 7.35
N GLY A 153 3.77 0.01 8.43
CA GLY A 153 3.25 1.03 9.34
C GLY A 153 4.31 1.52 10.34
N GLU A 154 4.06 2.66 11.00
CA GLU A 154 4.96 3.26 11.98
C GLU A 154 5.23 2.34 13.18
N GLY A 155 4.24 1.54 13.60
CA GLY A 155 4.42 0.55 14.65
C GLY A 155 5.40 -0.57 14.27
N ALA A 156 5.44 -0.97 13.01
CA ALA A 156 6.35 -2.00 12.51
C ALA A 156 7.82 -1.54 12.52
N ALA A 157 8.09 -0.24 12.48
CA ALA A 157 9.44 0.30 12.61
C ALA A 157 10.08 0.05 13.99
N ASN A 158 9.32 -0.44 14.96
CA ASN A 158 9.83 -0.86 16.28
C ASN A 158 10.19 -2.36 16.36
N GLN A 159 9.98 -3.13 15.28
CA GLN A 159 10.36 -4.54 15.22
C GLN A 159 11.88 -4.70 15.02
N GLY A 160 12.46 -5.75 15.63
CA GLY A 160 13.90 -6.09 15.43
C GLY A 160 14.25 -6.24 13.96
N ALA A 161 13.39 -6.90 13.18
CA ALA A 161 13.57 -7.10 11.74
C ALA A 161 13.79 -5.80 10.93
N PHE A 162 13.20 -4.67 11.35
CA PHE A 162 13.47 -3.36 10.75
C PHE A 162 14.92 -2.95 10.92
N HIS A 163 15.43 -3.02 12.14
CA HIS A 163 16.78 -2.59 12.50
C HIS A 163 17.85 -3.50 11.88
N GLU A 164 17.65 -4.80 11.96
CA GLU A 164 18.55 -5.81 11.40
C GLU A 164 18.65 -5.69 9.87
N SER A 165 17.51 -5.57 9.21
CA SER A 165 17.44 -5.43 7.74
C SER A 165 18.11 -4.15 7.25
N LEU A 166 17.89 -3.01 7.92
CA LEU A 166 18.51 -1.75 7.54
C LEU A 166 20.01 -1.75 7.75
N ASN A 167 20.50 -2.36 8.83
CA ASN A 167 21.94 -2.54 9.05
C ASN A 167 22.58 -3.36 7.91
N MET A 168 21.97 -4.48 7.53
CA MET A 168 22.45 -5.31 6.42
C MET A 168 22.38 -4.57 5.08
N ALA A 169 21.27 -3.88 4.82
CA ALA A 169 21.09 -3.12 3.59
C ALA A 169 22.11 -1.99 3.44
N ALA A 170 22.41 -1.28 4.52
CA ALA A 170 23.40 -0.21 4.55
C ALA A 170 24.81 -0.76 4.33
N LEU A 171 25.21 -1.79 5.10
CA LEU A 171 26.52 -2.43 5.00
C LEU A 171 26.81 -2.91 3.58
N TRP A 172 25.83 -3.50 2.93
CA TRP A 172 25.97 -4.04 1.58
C TRP A 172 25.54 -3.07 0.47
N LYS A 173 25.14 -1.84 0.80
CA LYS A 173 24.64 -0.84 -0.17
C LYS A 173 23.61 -1.44 -1.12
N LEU A 174 22.58 -2.08 -0.56
CA LEU A 174 21.54 -2.75 -1.35
C LEU A 174 20.57 -1.73 -1.96
N PRO A 175 19.97 -2.03 -3.12
CA PRO A 175 18.92 -1.22 -3.74
C PRO A 175 17.58 -1.41 -3.01
N PHE A 176 17.49 -0.91 -1.77
CA PHE A 176 16.43 -1.17 -0.83
C PHE A 176 15.83 0.12 -0.29
N ILE A 177 14.51 0.20 -0.26
CA ILE A 177 13.77 1.35 0.26
C ILE A 177 12.73 0.85 1.27
N VAL A 178 12.66 1.48 2.44
CA VAL A 178 11.57 1.27 3.40
C VAL A 178 10.68 2.51 3.38
N VAL A 179 9.41 2.32 3.08
CA VAL A 179 8.37 3.36 3.15
C VAL A 179 7.52 3.11 4.39
N ILE A 180 7.50 4.08 5.30
CA ILE A 180 6.77 4.03 6.56
C ILE A 180 5.52 4.88 6.43
N GLU A 181 4.37 4.24 6.41
CA GLU A 181 3.05 4.89 6.43
C GLU A 181 2.67 5.20 7.87
N ASN A 182 3.00 6.40 8.30
CA ASN A 182 2.69 6.87 9.64
C ASN A 182 1.25 7.35 9.69
N ASN A 183 0.33 6.40 9.95
CA ASN A 183 -1.10 6.70 10.07
C ASN A 183 -1.51 7.02 11.51
N GLN A 184 -0.56 7.32 12.39
CA GLN A 184 -0.66 7.76 13.79
C GLN A 184 -1.05 6.67 14.79
N TYR A 185 -1.49 5.48 14.37
CA TYR A 185 -1.98 4.44 15.28
C TYR A 185 -1.54 3.03 14.88
N GLY A 186 -0.84 2.34 15.76
CA GLY A 186 -0.63 0.89 15.70
C GLY A 186 -1.82 0.18 16.36
N ILE A 187 -2.78 -0.31 15.58
CA ILE A 187 -4.12 -0.75 16.05
C ILE A 187 -4.81 0.41 16.77
N SER A 188 -4.81 0.40 18.11
CA SER A 188 -5.40 1.40 18.99
C SER A 188 -4.36 2.24 19.76
N VAL A 189 -3.07 1.92 19.59
CA VAL A 189 -1.99 2.59 20.33
C VAL A 189 -1.48 3.77 19.51
N PRO A 190 -1.56 5.02 20.01
CA PRO A 190 -1.04 6.17 19.29
C PRO A 190 0.50 6.09 19.17
N LYS A 191 1.03 6.59 18.07
CA LYS A 191 2.48 6.61 17.79
C LYS A 191 3.27 7.23 18.97
N THR A 192 2.75 8.29 19.55
CA THR A 192 3.38 9.01 20.67
C THR A 192 3.55 8.15 21.93
N ALA A 193 2.78 7.08 22.08
CA ALA A 193 2.90 6.13 23.20
C ALA A 193 3.79 4.92 22.87
N SER A 194 4.16 4.73 21.60
CA SER A 194 4.89 3.53 21.15
C SER A 194 6.27 3.83 20.55
N THR A 195 6.54 5.08 20.15
CA THR A 195 7.75 5.44 19.39
C THR A 195 8.43 6.66 20.01
N ALA A 196 9.67 6.48 20.46
CA ALA A 196 10.43 7.51 21.16
C ALA A 196 10.90 8.67 20.28
N VAL A 197 11.10 8.43 18.99
CA VAL A 197 11.55 9.47 18.04
C VAL A 197 10.38 10.25 17.46
N PRO A 198 10.56 11.53 17.12
CA PRO A 198 9.49 12.36 16.56
C PRO A 198 9.00 11.83 15.21
N SER A 199 9.92 11.28 14.40
CA SER A 199 9.64 10.62 13.13
C SER A 199 10.64 9.50 12.90
N ASN A 200 10.26 8.45 12.14
CA ASN A 200 11.13 7.29 11.96
C ASN A 200 12.22 7.49 10.90
N ASP A 201 12.10 8.53 10.05
CA ASP A 201 13.13 8.89 9.08
C ASP A 201 14.45 9.27 9.78
N VAL A 202 14.40 9.84 10.99
CA VAL A 202 15.61 10.18 11.76
C VAL A 202 16.43 8.94 12.16
N ARG A 203 15.82 7.76 12.19
CA ARG A 203 16.51 6.49 12.44
C ARG A 203 17.53 6.16 11.35
N ALA A 204 17.39 6.73 10.16
CA ALA A 204 18.34 6.56 9.06
C ALA A 204 19.77 6.96 9.44
N ALA A 205 19.94 7.95 10.32
CA ALA A 205 21.24 8.38 10.82
C ALA A 205 22.01 7.27 11.54
N ALA A 206 21.31 6.36 12.24
CA ALA A 206 21.93 5.24 12.94
C ALA A 206 22.63 4.23 11.98
N TYR A 207 22.24 4.22 10.71
CA TYR A 207 22.78 3.32 9.68
C TYR A 207 23.64 4.06 8.65
N GLY A 208 23.79 5.39 8.78
CA GLY A 208 24.50 6.23 7.80
C GLY A 208 23.81 6.27 6.43
N ILE A 209 22.48 6.14 6.38
CA ILE A 209 21.68 6.15 5.15
C ILE A 209 20.81 7.40 5.05
N LYS A 210 20.15 7.60 3.93
CA LYS A 210 19.27 8.75 3.72
C LYS A 210 17.89 8.50 4.32
N GLY A 211 17.40 9.48 5.11
CA GLY A 211 16.02 9.58 5.59
C GLY A 211 15.29 10.71 4.88
N TYR A 212 14.01 10.52 4.62
CA TYR A 212 13.10 11.50 4.05
C TYR A 212 11.81 11.53 4.86
N TYR A 213 11.24 12.72 5.00
CA TYR A 213 9.98 12.94 5.68
C TYR A 213 9.01 13.68 4.77
N VAL A 214 7.84 13.10 4.53
CA VAL A 214 6.76 13.69 3.76
C VAL A 214 5.64 14.09 4.70
N LYS A 215 5.41 15.40 4.79
CA LYS A 215 4.41 15.97 5.69
C LYS A 215 3.03 16.08 5.03
N ASP A 216 1.98 16.09 5.87
CA ASP A 216 0.62 16.40 5.45
C ASP A 216 0.08 15.50 4.30
N ASN A 217 0.57 14.28 4.19
CA ASN A 217 0.12 13.32 3.15
C ASN A 217 0.19 13.89 1.72
N ASP A 218 1.24 14.67 1.44
CA ASP A 218 1.37 15.41 0.18
C ASP A 218 1.79 14.49 -0.98
N PRO A 219 0.97 14.31 -2.04
CA PRO A 219 1.30 13.44 -3.16
C PRO A 219 2.47 13.96 -4.01
N ILE A 220 2.69 15.28 -4.07
CA ILE A 220 3.77 15.88 -4.85
C ILE A 220 5.10 15.70 -4.14
N ASP A 221 5.13 15.93 -2.83
CA ASP A 221 6.32 15.68 -2.03
C ASP A 221 6.66 14.19 -2.01
N MET A 222 5.66 13.31 -1.89
CA MET A 222 5.88 11.86 -1.96
C MET A 222 6.48 11.45 -3.31
N TYR A 223 5.99 12.01 -4.43
CA TYR A 223 6.58 11.80 -5.75
C TYR A 223 8.07 12.19 -5.78
N ASN A 224 8.40 13.38 -5.30
CA ASN A 224 9.77 13.92 -5.37
C ASN A 224 10.76 13.10 -4.53
N VAL A 225 10.41 12.79 -3.28
CA VAL A 225 11.29 11.98 -2.41
C VAL A 225 11.43 10.55 -2.90
N SER A 226 10.35 9.97 -3.43
CA SER A 226 10.37 8.62 -4.01
C SER A 226 11.26 8.54 -5.24
N LYS A 227 11.20 9.54 -6.12
CA LYS A 227 12.10 9.66 -7.28
C LYS A 227 13.56 9.62 -6.85
N GLU A 228 13.93 10.48 -5.90
CA GLU A 228 15.32 10.54 -5.39
C GLU A 228 15.72 9.19 -4.76
N ALA A 229 14.87 8.60 -3.93
CA ALA A 229 15.18 7.33 -3.27
C ALA A 229 15.35 6.18 -4.27
N VAL A 230 14.51 6.09 -5.30
CA VAL A 230 14.62 5.07 -6.35
C VAL A 230 15.87 5.28 -7.20
N GLU A 231 16.18 6.52 -7.60
CA GLU A 231 17.41 6.84 -8.33
C GLU A 231 18.66 6.47 -7.52
N ARG A 232 18.70 6.79 -6.22
CA ARG A 232 19.78 6.39 -5.31
C ARG A 232 19.94 4.89 -5.26
N ALA A 233 18.84 4.16 -5.08
CA ALA A 233 18.84 2.71 -5.00
C ALA A 233 19.39 2.08 -6.30
N ARG A 234 18.87 2.49 -7.47
CA ARG A 234 19.31 1.98 -8.79
C ARG A 234 20.76 2.27 -9.12
N THR A 235 21.28 3.41 -8.66
CA THR A 235 22.68 3.82 -8.92
C THR A 235 23.67 3.30 -7.86
N GLY A 236 23.22 2.39 -6.99
CA GLY A 236 24.09 1.73 -5.99
C GLY A 236 24.52 2.63 -4.83
N GLN A 237 23.82 3.75 -4.59
CA GLN A 237 24.10 4.64 -3.45
C GLN A 237 23.58 4.10 -2.11
N GLY A 238 22.93 2.94 -2.13
CA GLY A 238 22.43 2.24 -0.94
C GLY A 238 20.98 2.54 -0.60
N PRO A 239 20.52 2.05 0.57
CA PRO A 239 19.12 2.11 0.98
C PRO A 239 18.67 3.50 1.45
N SER A 240 17.35 3.66 1.57
CA SER A 240 16.72 4.86 2.12
C SER A 240 15.52 4.49 3.00
N ILE A 241 15.18 5.39 3.93
CA ILE A 241 13.92 5.39 4.67
C ILE A 241 13.11 6.59 4.19
N ILE A 242 11.83 6.37 3.90
CA ILE A 242 10.85 7.44 3.67
C ILE A 242 9.76 7.26 4.73
N GLU A 243 9.50 8.27 5.55
CA GLU A 243 8.28 8.32 6.36
C GLU A 243 7.31 9.32 5.73
N ILE A 244 6.08 8.88 5.48
CA ILE A 244 4.98 9.74 5.06
C ILE A 244 3.94 9.83 6.18
N GLU A 245 3.63 11.06 6.61
CA GLU A 245 2.45 11.30 7.43
C GLU A 245 1.21 11.00 6.60
N THR A 246 0.43 10.05 7.05
CA THR A 246 -0.84 9.72 6.43
C THR A 246 -1.90 9.53 7.51
N TYR A 247 -3.10 9.09 7.16
CA TYR A 247 -4.13 8.88 8.16
C TYR A 247 -5.16 7.84 7.71
N ARG A 248 -5.56 6.96 8.62
CA ARG A 248 -6.66 6.03 8.41
C ARG A 248 -8.00 6.73 8.57
N TYR A 249 -8.76 6.92 7.51
CA TYR A 249 -10.12 7.47 7.60
C TYR A 249 -11.13 6.50 8.21
N LEU A 250 -10.84 5.22 8.18
CA LEU A 250 -11.62 4.14 8.78
C LEU A 250 -10.86 3.52 9.96
N GLY A 251 -11.50 2.66 10.74
CA GLY A 251 -10.87 1.96 11.85
C GLY A 251 -9.67 1.10 11.47
N HIS A 252 -9.09 0.40 12.43
CA HIS A 252 -7.99 -0.52 12.14
C HIS A 252 -8.44 -1.60 11.16
N PHE A 253 -9.60 -2.19 11.40
CA PHE A 253 -10.30 -3.11 10.50
C PHE A 253 -11.78 -2.71 10.38
N GLN A 254 -12.51 -3.29 9.44
CA GLN A 254 -13.94 -3.05 9.29
C GLN A 254 -14.71 -3.73 10.44
N GLY A 255 -15.40 -2.92 11.24
CA GLY A 255 -16.04 -3.34 12.49
C GLY A 255 -15.30 -2.88 13.76
N ASP A 256 -14.16 -2.20 13.63
CA ASP A 256 -13.47 -1.54 14.73
C ASP A 256 -14.37 -0.41 15.32
N PRO A 257 -14.69 -0.43 16.62
CA PRO A 257 -15.54 0.59 17.24
C PRO A 257 -14.87 1.96 17.41
N GLU A 258 -13.56 2.06 17.17
CA GLU A 258 -12.75 3.30 17.14
C GLU A 258 -12.83 4.14 18.42
N VAL A 259 -13.01 3.52 19.58
CA VAL A 259 -13.14 4.21 20.87
C VAL A 259 -11.85 4.88 21.37
N TYR A 260 -10.72 4.61 20.70
CA TYR A 260 -9.39 5.10 21.04
C TYR A 260 -9.02 6.44 20.40
N ARG A 261 -9.86 6.98 19.50
CA ARG A 261 -9.61 8.25 18.81
C ARG A 261 -10.86 9.13 18.73
N ASP A 262 -10.67 10.45 18.64
CA ASP A 262 -11.76 11.40 18.49
C ASP A 262 -12.31 11.38 17.04
N LYS A 263 -13.62 11.28 16.91
CA LYS A 263 -14.31 11.37 15.62
C LYS A 263 -14.09 12.71 14.90
N ASN A 264 -13.90 13.80 15.67
CA ASN A 264 -13.59 15.12 15.11
C ASN A 264 -12.21 15.13 14.42
N GLU A 265 -11.24 14.37 14.94
CA GLU A 265 -9.91 14.22 14.33
C GLU A 265 -10.03 13.71 12.88
N VAL A 266 -10.81 12.64 12.68
CA VAL A 266 -11.06 12.08 11.35
C VAL A 266 -11.72 13.10 10.42
N THR A 267 -12.72 13.84 10.93
CA THR A 267 -13.45 14.84 10.15
C THR A 267 -12.54 15.97 9.68
N LEU A 268 -11.66 16.46 10.56
CA LEU A 268 -10.69 17.51 10.22
C LEU A 268 -9.66 17.03 9.18
N LEU A 269 -9.20 15.79 9.30
CA LEU A 269 -8.23 15.23 8.37
C LEU A 269 -8.82 14.92 6.99
N ARG A 270 -10.09 14.55 6.91
CA ARG A 270 -10.81 14.42 5.63
C ARG A 270 -10.91 15.74 4.85
N GLN A 271 -10.85 16.90 5.52
CA GLN A 271 -10.80 18.19 4.83
C GLN A 271 -9.48 18.43 4.08
N LYS A 272 -8.43 17.65 4.41
CA LYS A 272 -7.11 17.68 3.75
C LYS A 272 -6.93 16.49 2.79
N ASP A 273 -7.99 16.01 2.18
CA ASP A 273 -7.96 14.82 1.31
C ASP A 273 -6.91 14.99 0.19
N PRO A 274 -5.94 14.06 0.10
CA PRO A 274 -4.84 14.15 -0.85
C PRO A 274 -5.27 14.02 -2.31
N ILE A 275 -6.39 13.34 -2.58
CA ILE A 275 -6.96 13.23 -3.94
C ILE A 275 -7.48 14.58 -4.39
N ILE A 276 -8.20 15.30 -3.53
CA ILE A 276 -8.70 16.65 -3.82
C ILE A 276 -7.52 17.61 -4.01
N ARG A 277 -6.46 17.49 -3.20
CA ARG A 277 -5.24 18.29 -3.33
C ARG A 277 -4.58 18.09 -4.70
N LEU A 278 -4.38 16.85 -5.12
CA LEU A 278 -3.77 16.54 -6.43
C LEU A 278 -4.67 16.98 -7.60
N ARG A 279 -6.00 16.79 -7.49
CA ARG A 279 -6.97 17.26 -8.46
C ARG A 279 -6.86 18.77 -8.68
N ASN A 280 -6.86 19.55 -7.61
CA ASN A 280 -6.73 21.00 -7.67
C ASN A 280 -5.39 21.42 -8.28
N TYR A 281 -4.31 20.73 -7.96
CA TYR A 281 -3.00 20.98 -8.56
C TYR A 281 -3.00 20.73 -10.07
N LEU A 282 -3.61 19.64 -10.53
CA LEU A 282 -3.74 19.30 -11.95
C LEU A 282 -4.54 20.36 -12.72
N LEU A 283 -5.64 20.82 -12.17
CA LEU A 283 -6.51 21.83 -12.79
C LEU A 283 -5.85 23.21 -12.83
N ASN A 284 -5.32 23.66 -11.71
CA ASN A 284 -4.88 25.05 -11.54
C ASN A 284 -3.45 25.28 -12.06
N GLU A 285 -2.55 24.29 -11.90
CA GLU A 285 -1.11 24.47 -12.17
C GLU A 285 -0.63 23.71 -13.42
N CYS A 286 -1.34 22.63 -13.82
CA CYS A 286 -0.89 21.77 -14.92
C CYS A 286 -1.72 21.92 -16.20
N GLY A 287 -2.74 22.77 -16.20
CA GLY A 287 -3.62 22.97 -17.35
C GLY A 287 -4.37 21.70 -17.78
N VAL A 288 -4.75 20.86 -16.84
CA VAL A 288 -5.64 19.72 -17.05
C VAL A 288 -7.08 20.20 -17.03
N THR A 289 -7.93 19.67 -17.91
CA THR A 289 -9.34 20.04 -17.96
C THR A 289 -10.21 19.16 -17.07
N GLU A 290 -11.36 19.67 -16.65
CA GLU A 290 -12.37 18.89 -15.92
C GLU A 290 -12.82 17.65 -16.70
N GLU A 291 -12.87 17.74 -18.02
CA GLU A 291 -13.21 16.61 -18.88
C GLU A 291 -12.17 15.50 -18.78
N THR A 292 -10.89 15.85 -18.78
CA THR A 292 -9.81 14.87 -18.59
C THR A 292 -9.89 14.20 -17.22
N ILE A 293 -10.15 14.97 -16.17
CA ILE A 293 -10.36 14.43 -14.82
C ILE A 293 -11.52 13.44 -14.81
N ALA A 294 -12.67 13.83 -15.35
CA ALA A 294 -13.86 12.97 -15.40
C ALA A 294 -13.61 11.66 -16.20
N GLN A 295 -12.83 11.72 -17.27
CA GLN A 295 -12.45 10.51 -18.03
C GLN A 295 -11.63 9.54 -17.18
N LEU A 296 -10.64 10.03 -16.41
CA LEU A 296 -9.83 9.21 -15.53
C LEU A 296 -10.68 8.59 -14.39
N GLU A 297 -11.56 9.38 -13.79
CA GLU A 297 -12.46 8.93 -12.73
C GLU A 297 -13.43 7.85 -13.24
N ASN A 298 -14.06 8.06 -14.39
CA ASN A 298 -14.96 7.09 -15.01
C ASN A 298 -14.26 5.78 -15.38
N LYS A 299 -13.03 5.87 -15.91
CA LYS A 299 -12.20 4.70 -16.21
C LYS A 299 -11.89 3.91 -14.94
N ALA A 300 -11.41 4.58 -13.90
CA ALA A 300 -11.08 3.95 -12.63
C ALA A 300 -12.30 3.26 -11.99
N THR A 301 -13.46 3.93 -11.98
CA THR A 301 -14.70 3.36 -11.46
C THR A 301 -15.13 2.14 -12.26
N SER A 302 -15.07 2.21 -13.60
CA SER A 302 -15.43 1.07 -14.47
C SER A 302 -14.54 -0.14 -14.23
N GLU A 303 -13.23 0.05 -14.07
CA GLU A 303 -12.30 -1.04 -13.76
C GLU A 303 -12.60 -1.70 -12.42
N VAL A 304 -12.95 -0.92 -11.41
CA VAL A 304 -13.34 -1.43 -10.08
C VAL A 304 -14.66 -2.21 -10.15
N ASP A 305 -15.67 -1.69 -10.86
CA ASP A 305 -16.95 -2.39 -11.03
C ASP A 305 -16.80 -3.70 -11.80
N GLN A 306 -15.95 -3.73 -12.83
CA GLN A 306 -15.63 -4.96 -13.57
C GLN A 306 -14.97 -6.00 -12.67
N ALA A 307 -13.99 -5.59 -11.85
CA ALA A 307 -13.32 -6.50 -10.93
C ALA A 307 -14.28 -7.06 -9.86
N TYR A 308 -15.17 -6.21 -9.36
CA TYR A 308 -16.22 -6.63 -8.43
C TYR A 308 -17.17 -7.65 -9.06
N ALA A 309 -17.67 -7.38 -10.28
CA ALA A 309 -18.54 -8.30 -11.01
C ALA A 309 -17.84 -9.64 -11.28
N PHE A 310 -16.57 -9.60 -11.75
CA PHE A 310 -15.76 -10.80 -11.95
C PHE A 310 -15.64 -11.66 -10.70
N ALA A 311 -15.37 -11.05 -9.55
CA ALA A 311 -15.25 -11.77 -8.29
C ALA A 311 -16.59 -12.38 -7.84
N ARG A 312 -17.70 -11.66 -8.05
CA ARG A 312 -19.06 -12.14 -7.70
C ARG A 312 -19.49 -13.34 -8.55
N GLU A 313 -19.13 -13.36 -9.82
CA GLU A 313 -19.48 -14.40 -10.78
C GLU A 313 -18.55 -15.61 -10.71
N SER A 314 -17.35 -15.47 -10.14
CA SER A 314 -16.38 -16.56 -10.02
C SER A 314 -16.82 -17.63 -9.04
N ASP A 315 -16.46 -18.89 -9.34
CA ASP A 315 -16.73 -20.03 -8.48
C ASP A 315 -15.83 -20.05 -7.23
N TYR A 316 -16.31 -20.69 -6.17
CA TYR A 316 -15.47 -21.02 -5.01
C TYR A 316 -14.56 -22.22 -5.33
N PRO A 317 -13.37 -22.32 -4.71
CA PRO A 317 -12.55 -23.52 -4.82
C PRO A 317 -13.28 -24.74 -4.26
N LYS A 318 -12.95 -25.91 -4.77
CA LYS A 318 -13.49 -27.17 -4.24
C LYS A 318 -12.85 -27.49 -2.89
N PRO A 319 -13.58 -28.18 -1.97
CA PRO A 319 -13.02 -28.51 -0.66
C PRO A 319 -11.70 -29.28 -0.72
N GLU A 320 -11.53 -30.15 -1.73
CA GLU A 320 -10.33 -30.96 -1.92
C GLU A 320 -9.10 -30.11 -2.22
N GLU A 321 -9.26 -28.95 -2.87
CA GLU A 321 -8.18 -28.01 -3.21
C GLU A 321 -7.54 -27.36 -1.98
N ALA A 322 -8.17 -27.46 -0.80
CA ALA A 322 -7.60 -26.95 0.45
C ALA A 322 -6.27 -27.65 0.83
N LEU A 323 -6.06 -28.87 0.34
CA LEU A 323 -4.84 -29.65 0.61
C LEU A 323 -3.80 -29.56 -0.51
N GLU A 324 -4.11 -28.85 -1.60
CA GLU A 324 -3.21 -28.61 -2.72
C GLU A 324 -2.29 -27.42 -2.47
N ASP A 325 -1.18 -27.35 -3.21
CA ASP A 325 -0.21 -26.24 -3.20
C ASP A 325 0.46 -26.00 -1.82
N VAL A 326 0.46 -26.99 -0.91
CA VAL A 326 1.12 -26.89 0.40
C VAL A 326 2.60 -27.25 0.30
N PHE A 327 2.92 -28.23 -0.54
CA PHE A 327 4.27 -28.68 -0.82
C PHE A 327 4.50 -28.77 -2.33
N VAL A 328 5.76 -28.64 -2.74
CA VAL A 328 6.20 -28.80 -4.13
C VAL A 328 6.59 -30.24 -4.39
#